data_fa748ffc363528a45d9428de86b2663e
#
_entry.id   fa748ffc363528a45d9428de86b2663e
#
_cell.length_a   1.000
_cell.length_b   1.000
_cell.length_c   1.000
_cell.angle_alpha   90.00
_cell.angle_beta   90.00
_cell.angle_gamma   90.00
#
_symmetry.space_group_name_H-M   'P 1'
#
loop_
_entity.id
_entity.type
_entity.pdbx_description
1 polymer ?
#
loop_
_entity_poly.entity_id
_entity_poly.type
_entity_poly.pdbx_seq_one_letter_code
_entity_poly.pdbx_strand_id
1 'polypeptide(L)'
;AENISFVNGYGKELQKGPMALAMYTQNDRNSFNNCKFLSYQDTWQTGPKSDNGRLYAQNCWIEGAVDYFYGNGNCFLEHCTFYNMRDGAIIVAPSHKVGTRWGYVLNNCIVDGNELADTESVKLGRPWHNSPIAVYLNTIFNIKIAPEGWTDMGAIPQMFAEYNSKDKEGNTVDLSQRKTQYTYQDEQENPVTGICQAVLTAGEAARYTYENVVREGDNWDPKKYMEQISAPENLKR
;
A
#
# COMPACT_ATOMS: atom_id res chain seq x y z
N ALA A 1 7.34 -1.52 -16.23
CA ALA A 1 6.32 -2.20 -17.04
C ALA A 1 5.12 -1.29 -17.26
N GLU A 2 4.43 -1.44 -18.38
CA GLU A 2 3.22 -0.69 -18.72
C GLU A 2 2.19 -1.58 -19.40
N ASN A 3 0.91 -1.33 -19.11
CA ASN A 3 -0.23 -1.97 -19.78
C ASN A 3 -0.22 -3.51 -19.71
N ILE A 4 0.23 -4.07 -18.58
CA ILE A 4 0.37 -5.52 -18.38
C ILE A 4 -0.47 -5.96 -17.18
N SER A 5 -1.08 -7.14 -17.30
CA SER A 5 -1.72 -7.82 -16.17
C SER A 5 -0.84 -8.98 -15.70
N PHE A 6 -0.50 -8.96 -14.43
CA PHE A 6 0.19 -10.04 -13.71
C PHE A 6 -0.87 -10.79 -12.90
N VAL A 7 -1.08 -12.05 -13.22
CA VAL A 7 -2.15 -12.86 -12.63
C VAL A 7 -1.59 -14.12 -12.02
N ASN A 8 -1.85 -14.36 -10.75
CA ASN A 8 -1.73 -15.69 -10.19
C ASN A 8 -3.11 -16.34 -10.19
N GLY A 9 -3.37 -17.21 -11.16
CA GLY A 9 -4.66 -17.87 -11.34
C GLY A 9 -5.07 -18.70 -10.13
N TYR A 10 -4.12 -19.34 -9.45
CA TYR A 10 -4.40 -20.10 -8.25
C TYR A 10 -5.07 -19.27 -7.16
N GLY A 11 -4.50 -18.11 -6.80
CA GLY A 11 -5.10 -17.24 -5.79
C GLY A 11 -6.41 -16.62 -6.25
N LYS A 12 -6.43 -16.12 -7.48
CA LYS A 12 -7.60 -15.44 -8.02
C LYS A 12 -8.82 -16.36 -8.24
N GLU A 13 -8.61 -17.55 -8.79
CA GLU A 13 -9.70 -18.49 -9.10
C GLU A 13 -10.27 -19.16 -7.86
N LEU A 14 -9.40 -19.56 -6.93
CA LEU A 14 -9.82 -20.26 -5.71
C LEU A 14 -10.36 -19.32 -4.63
N GLN A 15 -9.97 -18.03 -4.63
CA GLN A 15 -10.36 -17.00 -3.65
C GLN A 15 -10.18 -17.47 -2.19
N LYS A 16 -9.07 -18.13 -1.93
CA LYS A 16 -8.67 -18.63 -0.61
C LYS A 16 -7.15 -18.77 -0.52
N GLY A 17 -6.58 -18.86 0.69
CA GLY A 17 -5.19 -19.25 0.88
C GLY A 17 -4.85 -20.63 0.27
N PRO A 18 -3.60 -20.98 0.17
CA PRO A 18 -2.42 -20.30 0.67
C PRO A 18 -2.00 -19.07 -0.14
N MET A 19 -0.92 -18.42 0.30
CA MET A 19 -0.27 -17.30 -0.36
C MET A 19 0.04 -17.59 -1.83
N ALA A 20 -0.29 -16.67 -2.73
CA ALA A 20 -0.12 -16.84 -4.16
C ALA A 20 0.27 -15.53 -4.83
N LEU A 21 1.58 -15.28 -4.91
CA LEU A 21 2.13 -14.07 -5.51
C LEU A 21 1.80 -13.93 -6.99
N ALA A 22 1.28 -12.77 -7.39
CA ALA A 22 1.24 -12.35 -8.79
C ALA A 22 2.54 -11.62 -9.18
N MET A 23 3.18 -10.93 -8.21
CA MET A 23 4.40 -10.16 -8.45
C MET A 23 5.33 -10.18 -7.24
N TYR A 24 6.63 -10.28 -7.49
CA TYR A 24 7.68 -9.99 -6.53
C TYR A 24 8.71 -9.02 -7.11
N THR A 25 8.89 -7.89 -6.46
CA THR A 25 9.86 -6.86 -6.86
C THR A 25 11.01 -6.77 -5.88
N GLN A 26 12.26 -7.00 -6.33
CA GLN A 26 13.42 -7.14 -5.46
C GLN A 26 14.46 -6.02 -5.53
N ASN A 27 14.46 -5.22 -6.60
CA ASN A 27 15.54 -4.26 -6.84
C ASN A 27 15.10 -2.82 -6.60
N ASP A 28 16.04 -1.90 -6.59
CA ASP A 28 15.78 -0.46 -6.68
C ASP A 28 15.25 -0.07 -8.06
N ARG A 29 14.46 1.00 -8.11
CA ARG A 29 13.96 1.63 -9.34
C ARG A 29 12.99 0.74 -10.14
N ASN A 30 12.05 0.11 -9.46
CA ASN A 30 10.93 -0.55 -10.13
C ASN A 30 9.85 0.48 -10.48
N SER A 31 9.32 0.43 -11.71
CA SER A 31 8.20 1.30 -12.11
C SER A 31 7.14 0.56 -12.90
N PHE A 32 5.87 0.90 -12.61
CA PHE A 32 4.69 0.31 -13.22
C PHE A 32 3.66 1.40 -13.55
N ASN A 33 3.10 1.35 -14.75
CA ASN A 33 2.05 2.26 -15.19
C ASN A 33 0.93 1.47 -15.87
N ASN A 34 -0.32 1.72 -15.45
CA ASN A 34 -1.50 1.05 -15.98
C ASN A 34 -1.39 -0.49 -15.98
N CYS A 35 -0.84 -1.05 -14.91
CA CYS A 35 -0.69 -2.49 -14.72
C CYS A 35 -1.75 -3.03 -13.76
N LYS A 36 -2.05 -4.33 -13.88
CA LYS A 36 -2.94 -5.04 -12.95
C LYS A 36 -2.17 -6.15 -12.25
N PHE A 37 -2.39 -6.27 -10.95
CA PHE A 37 -1.82 -7.33 -10.10
C PHE A 37 -2.98 -8.07 -9.45
N LEU A 38 -3.23 -9.29 -9.88
CA LEU A 38 -4.45 -10.03 -9.57
C LEU A 38 -4.11 -11.36 -8.89
N SER A 39 -4.50 -11.48 -7.63
CA SER A 39 -4.47 -12.71 -6.85
C SER A 39 -5.47 -12.61 -5.70
N TYR A 40 -5.23 -13.26 -4.57
CA TYR A 40 -6.13 -13.23 -3.42
C TYR A 40 -5.38 -12.96 -2.11
N GLN A 41 -4.50 -13.85 -1.66
CA GLN A 41 -3.62 -13.61 -0.51
C GLN A 41 -2.19 -13.33 -1.00
N ASP A 42 -1.55 -12.29 -0.47
CA ASP A 42 -0.16 -11.94 -0.77
C ASP A 42 0.08 -11.61 -2.26
N THR A 43 -0.76 -10.80 -2.88
CA THR A 43 -0.72 -10.55 -4.34
C THR A 43 0.59 -9.95 -4.83
N TRP A 44 1.12 -8.93 -4.15
CA TRP A 44 2.34 -8.24 -4.56
C TRP A 44 3.31 -8.09 -3.37
N GLN A 45 4.42 -8.82 -3.45
CA GLN A 45 5.53 -8.65 -2.51
C GLN A 45 6.52 -7.62 -3.03
N THR A 46 6.84 -6.64 -2.19
CA THR A 46 7.97 -5.74 -2.38
C THR A 46 9.10 -6.15 -1.45
N GLY A 47 10.31 -6.24 -1.95
CA GLY A 47 11.42 -6.74 -1.12
C GLY A 47 12.77 -6.35 -1.71
N PRO A 48 13.08 -5.03 -1.85
CA PRO A 48 14.38 -4.64 -2.35
C PRO A 48 15.49 -5.14 -1.44
N LYS A 49 16.61 -5.56 -2.04
CA LYS A 49 17.79 -6.03 -1.29
C LYS A 49 18.41 -4.93 -0.45
N SER A 50 18.26 -3.67 -0.86
CA SER A 50 18.62 -2.50 -0.06
C SER A 50 17.39 -1.98 0.68
N ASP A 51 17.54 -1.54 1.93
CA ASP A 51 16.44 -1.06 2.77
C ASP A 51 15.73 0.18 2.22
N ASN A 52 16.37 0.91 1.29
CA ASN A 52 15.86 2.11 0.63
C ASN A 52 15.58 1.90 -0.87
N GLY A 53 15.46 0.68 -1.35
CA GLY A 53 15.05 0.43 -2.72
C GLY A 53 13.69 1.04 -3.02
N ARG A 54 13.55 1.63 -4.22
CA ARG A 54 12.40 2.44 -4.61
C ARG A 54 11.51 1.74 -5.61
N LEU A 55 10.21 1.93 -5.41
CA LEU A 55 9.17 1.50 -6.33
C LEU A 55 8.21 2.67 -6.60
N TYR A 56 7.89 2.89 -7.85
CA TYR A 56 6.85 3.80 -8.29
C TYR A 56 5.76 3.06 -9.07
N ALA A 57 4.51 3.23 -8.69
CA ALA A 57 3.38 2.70 -9.44
C ALA A 57 2.33 3.79 -9.66
N GLN A 58 1.83 3.89 -10.89
CA GLN A 58 0.81 4.86 -11.28
C GLN A 58 -0.31 4.16 -12.05
N ASN A 59 -1.55 4.56 -11.77
CA ASN A 59 -2.75 4.07 -12.47
C ASN A 59 -2.89 2.53 -12.44
N CYS A 60 -2.35 1.88 -11.41
CA CYS A 60 -2.37 0.43 -11.30
C CYS A 60 -3.59 -0.08 -10.53
N TRP A 61 -4.00 -1.32 -10.84
CA TRP A 61 -5.02 -2.06 -10.11
C TRP A 61 -4.38 -3.19 -9.33
N ILE A 62 -4.54 -3.18 -8.01
CA ILE A 62 -4.02 -4.20 -7.10
C ILE A 62 -5.22 -4.87 -6.41
N GLU A 63 -5.41 -6.17 -6.63
CA GLU A 63 -6.55 -6.93 -6.17
C GLU A 63 -6.13 -8.01 -5.19
N GLY A 64 -6.89 -8.14 -4.11
CA GLY A 64 -6.67 -9.21 -3.13
C GLY A 64 -7.60 -9.16 -1.93
N ALA A 65 -7.27 -9.95 -0.92
CA ALA A 65 -8.07 -10.10 0.28
C ALA A 65 -7.25 -10.06 1.57
N VAL A 66 -6.02 -10.57 1.56
CA VAL A 66 -5.17 -10.63 2.77
C VAL A 66 -3.76 -10.21 2.39
N ASP A 67 -3.26 -9.14 3.05
CA ASP A 67 -1.87 -8.67 2.91
C ASP A 67 -1.42 -8.52 1.45
N TYR A 68 -2.33 -8.06 0.61
CA TYR A 68 -2.14 -8.19 -0.83
C TYR A 68 -1.16 -7.17 -1.44
N PHE A 69 -0.66 -6.22 -0.63
CA PHE A 69 0.51 -5.42 -0.93
C PHE A 69 1.43 -5.41 0.30
N TYR A 70 2.54 -6.15 0.27
CA TYR A 70 3.33 -6.38 1.48
C TYR A 70 4.84 -6.42 1.23
N GLY A 71 5.62 -6.35 2.31
CA GLY A 71 7.07 -6.38 2.27
C GLY A 71 7.72 -5.07 2.69
N ASN A 72 8.75 -4.62 1.98
CA ASN A 72 9.56 -3.46 2.37
C ASN A 72 9.92 -2.53 1.20
N GLY A 73 10.76 -1.52 1.47
CA GLY A 73 11.21 -0.53 0.49
C GLY A 73 10.40 0.77 0.54
N ASN A 74 10.87 1.78 -0.21
CA ASN A 74 10.18 3.05 -0.37
C ASN A 74 9.28 2.97 -1.62
N CYS A 75 7.98 2.79 -1.42
CA CYS A 75 7.02 2.63 -2.48
C CYS A 75 6.09 3.85 -2.55
N PHE A 76 6.05 4.51 -3.70
CA PHE A 76 5.11 5.60 -3.97
C PHE A 76 4.09 5.12 -5.00
N LEU A 77 2.85 4.95 -4.56
CA LEU A 77 1.74 4.54 -5.41
C LEU A 77 0.81 5.75 -5.62
N GLU A 78 0.54 6.08 -6.87
CA GLU A 78 -0.25 7.26 -7.22
C GLU A 78 -1.39 6.88 -8.17
N HIS A 79 -2.61 7.34 -7.87
CA HIS A 79 -3.81 7.03 -8.63
C HIS A 79 -4.05 5.54 -8.84
N CYS A 80 -3.60 4.70 -7.90
CA CYS A 80 -3.82 3.26 -7.94
C CYS A 80 -5.13 2.89 -7.26
N THR A 81 -5.73 1.78 -7.70
CA THR A 81 -6.91 1.18 -7.05
C THR A 81 -6.49 -0.06 -6.27
N PHE A 82 -6.83 -0.09 -4.99
CA PHE A 82 -6.73 -1.24 -4.11
C PHE A 82 -8.10 -1.88 -3.98
N TYR A 83 -8.29 -3.03 -4.65
CA TYR A 83 -9.59 -3.69 -4.76
C TYR A 83 -9.71 -4.88 -3.82
N ASN A 84 -10.65 -4.81 -2.91
CA ASN A 84 -10.86 -5.77 -1.83
C ASN A 84 -11.90 -6.83 -2.23
N MET A 85 -11.58 -8.10 -2.04
CA MET A 85 -12.36 -9.23 -2.56
C MET A 85 -13.26 -9.91 -1.52
N ARG A 86 -13.20 -9.50 -0.24
CA ARG A 86 -13.97 -10.11 0.85
C ARG A 86 -14.16 -9.15 2.02
N ASP A 87 -15.04 -9.54 2.95
CA ASP A 87 -15.11 -8.96 4.28
C ASP A 87 -13.81 -9.17 5.08
N GLY A 88 -13.49 -8.27 5.97
CA GLY A 88 -12.27 -8.33 6.77
C GLY A 88 -10.98 -8.38 5.96
N ALA A 89 -10.98 -7.90 4.71
CA ALA A 89 -9.78 -7.81 3.90
C ALA A 89 -8.74 -6.89 4.56
N ILE A 90 -7.45 -7.17 4.33
CA ILE A 90 -6.30 -6.40 4.83
C ILE A 90 -5.45 -5.99 3.64
N ILE A 91 -5.28 -4.68 3.45
CA ILE A 91 -4.65 -4.11 2.27
C ILE A 91 -3.13 -4.27 2.33
N VAL A 92 -2.48 -3.58 3.28
CA VAL A 92 -1.02 -3.60 3.34
C VAL A 92 -0.49 -4.34 4.56
N ALA A 93 0.63 -5.05 4.39
CA ALA A 93 1.39 -5.69 5.48
C ALA A 93 2.88 -5.36 5.37
N PRO A 94 3.30 -4.14 5.68
CA PRO A 94 4.69 -3.74 5.55
C PRO A 94 5.59 -4.35 6.64
N SER A 95 6.88 -4.51 6.27
CA SER A 95 7.94 -5.05 7.12
C SER A 95 9.23 -4.25 6.91
N HIS A 96 9.15 -2.94 7.11
CA HIS A 96 10.29 -2.05 6.89
C HIS A 96 11.33 -2.19 8.00
N LYS A 97 12.60 -2.21 7.64
CA LYS A 97 13.68 -2.18 8.61
C LYS A 97 13.79 -0.81 9.28
N VAL A 98 14.34 -0.81 10.47
CA VAL A 98 14.72 0.45 11.15
C VAL A 98 15.64 1.25 10.24
N GLY A 99 15.34 2.52 10.03
CA GLY A 99 16.07 3.40 9.10
C GLY A 99 15.47 3.51 7.70
N THR A 100 14.45 2.71 7.35
CA THR A 100 13.63 2.99 6.16
C THR A 100 12.97 4.36 6.33
N ARG A 101 13.08 5.19 5.31
CA ARG A 101 12.70 6.61 5.45
C ARG A 101 11.25 6.89 5.16
N TRP A 102 10.71 6.30 4.08
CA TRP A 102 9.39 6.65 3.58
C TRP A 102 8.38 5.51 3.67
N GLY A 103 8.81 4.25 3.46
CA GLY A 103 7.93 3.10 3.45
C GLY A 103 6.89 3.15 2.33
N TYR A 104 5.67 2.73 2.64
CA TYR A 104 4.57 2.73 1.70
C TYR A 104 3.81 4.05 1.74
N VAL A 105 3.78 4.75 0.61
CA VAL A 105 3.03 6.00 0.42
C VAL A 105 2.00 5.79 -0.68
N LEU A 106 0.73 5.82 -0.29
CA LEU A 106 -0.41 5.71 -1.19
C LEU A 106 -1.02 7.12 -1.35
N ASN A 107 -0.80 7.74 -2.51
CA ASN A 107 -1.22 9.11 -2.77
C ASN A 107 -2.30 9.17 -3.85
N ASN A 108 -3.40 9.85 -3.58
CA ASN A 108 -4.54 9.94 -4.49
C ASN A 108 -5.05 8.57 -4.96
N CYS A 109 -4.94 7.56 -4.12
CA CYS A 109 -5.40 6.19 -4.42
C CYS A 109 -6.88 6.01 -4.10
N ILE A 110 -7.46 4.96 -4.66
CA ILE A 110 -8.83 4.53 -4.40
C ILE A 110 -8.78 3.20 -3.66
N VAL A 111 -9.54 3.08 -2.58
CA VAL A 111 -9.84 1.80 -1.94
C VAL A 111 -11.26 1.41 -2.32
N ASP A 112 -11.40 0.31 -3.03
CA ASP A 112 -12.64 -0.20 -3.57
C ASP A 112 -12.81 -1.69 -3.24
N GLY A 113 -13.93 -2.30 -3.59
CA GLY A 113 -14.17 -3.71 -3.36
C GLY A 113 -15.48 -4.21 -3.93
N ASN A 114 -15.67 -5.53 -3.88
CA ASN A 114 -16.95 -6.13 -4.20
C ASN A 114 -17.95 -5.94 -3.03
N GLU A 115 -19.19 -6.40 -3.22
CA GLU A 115 -20.26 -6.29 -2.22
C GLU A 115 -19.90 -6.98 -0.88
N LEU A 116 -19.04 -8.00 -0.90
CA LEU A 116 -18.58 -8.70 0.30
C LEU A 116 -17.59 -7.84 1.12
N ALA A 117 -16.89 -6.94 0.49
CA ALA A 117 -15.93 -6.06 1.16
C ALA A 117 -16.58 -4.82 1.79
N ASP A 118 -17.76 -4.37 1.30
CA ASP A 118 -18.43 -3.16 1.80
C ASP A 118 -19.25 -3.44 3.08
N THR A 119 -18.58 -4.00 4.09
CA THR A 119 -19.19 -4.41 5.39
C THR A 119 -18.60 -3.67 6.58
N GLU A 120 -17.83 -2.59 6.35
CA GLU A 120 -17.15 -1.83 7.39
C GLU A 120 -16.14 -2.68 8.21
N SER A 121 -15.55 -3.69 7.57
CA SER A 121 -14.63 -4.64 8.20
C SER A 121 -13.21 -4.62 7.59
N VAL A 122 -13.05 -3.99 6.41
CA VAL A 122 -11.75 -3.88 5.71
C VAL A 122 -10.77 -3.03 6.51
N LYS A 123 -9.51 -3.50 6.61
CA LYS A 123 -8.42 -2.80 7.28
C LYS A 123 -7.44 -2.23 6.25
N LEU A 124 -6.94 -1.04 6.49
CA LEU A 124 -5.91 -0.40 5.70
C LEU A 124 -4.60 -1.17 5.76
N GLY A 125 -4.30 -1.79 6.91
CA GLY A 125 -3.13 -2.63 7.03
C GLY A 125 -2.86 -3.14 8.44
N ARG A 126 -1.76 -3.93 8.52
CA ARG A 126 -1.23 -4.48 9.77
C ARG A 126 0.30 -4.54 9.77
N PRO A 127 0.96 -4.34 10.92
CA PRO A 127 2.42 -4.27 11.01
C PRO A 127 3.01 -5.68 11.04
N TRP A 128 3.56 -6.14 9.89
CA TRP A 128 4.06 -7.53 9.80
C TRP A 128 5.30 -7.75 10.64
N HIS A 129 6.40 -7.04 10.36
CA HIS A 129 7.67 -7.16 11.12
C HIS A 129 8.44 -5.84 11.17
N ASN A 130 9.38 -5.75 12.11
CA ASN A 130 10.37 -4.69 12.25
C ASN A 130 9.75 -3.31 12.57
N SER A 131 9.87 -2.33 11.64
CA SER A 131 9.47 -0.93 11.84
C SER A 131 8.56 -0.45 10.69
N PRO A 132 7.33 -0.98 10.57
CA PRO A 132 6.46 -0.74 9.42
C PRO A 132 6.07 0.72 9.23
N ILE A 133 5.97 1.13 7.95
CA ILE A 133 5.52 2.47 7.55
C ILE A 133 4.48 2.33 6.44
N ALA A 134 3.29 2.88 6.65
CA ALA A 134 2.25 3.01 5.63
C ALA A 134 1.50 4.33 5.82
N VAL A 135 1.41 5.11 4.77
CA VAL A 135 0.77 6.43 4.77
C VAL A 135 -0.21 6.51 3.61
N TYR A 136 -1.46 6.81 3.92
CA TYR A 136 -2.52 7.06 2.95
C TYR A 136 -2.80 8.55 2.86
N LEU A 137 -2.59 9.13 1.68
CA LEU A 137 -2.76 10.56 1.42
C LEU A 137 -3.84 10.78 0.37
N ASN A 138 -4.79 11.66 0.66
CA ASN A 138 -5.84 12.04 -0.28
C ASN A 138 -6.58 10.82 -0.87
N THR A 139 -6.77 9.78 -0.09
CA THR A 139 -7.36 8.51 -0.53
C THR A 139 -8.88 8.61 -0.56
N ILE A 140 -9.49 8.02 -1.59
CA ILE A 140 -10.94 7.90 -1.72
C ILE A 140 -11.35 6.48 -1.33
N PHE A 141 -12.27 6.36 -0.38
CA PHE A 141 -12.86 5.09 0.03
C PHE A 141 -14.22 4.91 -0.63
N ASN A 142 -14.28 4.05 -1.65
CA ASN A 142 -15.53 3.66 -2.30
C ASN A 142 -16.33 2.65 -1.48
N ILE A 143 -15.66 1.96 -0.56
CA ILE A 143 -16.25 1.06 0.43
C ILE A 143 -16.02 1.58 1.84
N LYS A 144 -16.79 1.09 2.79
CA LYS A 144 -16.60 1.43 4.19
C LYS A 144 -15.40 0.70 4.78
N ILE A 145 -14.52 1.47 5.39
CA ILE A 145 -13.34 0.97 6.13
C ILE A 145 -13.73 0.81 7.61
N ALA A 146 -13.24 -0.23 8.25
CA ALA A 146 -13.43 -0.41 9.68
C ALA A 146 -13.01 0.83 10.48
N PRO A 147 -13.76 1.23 11.51
CA PRO A 147 -13.51 2.48 12.24
C PRO A 147 -12.06 2.60 12.76
N GLU A 148 -11.50 1.53 13.26
CA GLU A 148 -10.10 1.48 13.71
C GLU A 148 -9.07 1.54 12.56
N GLY A 149 -9.45 1.27 11.34
CA GLY A 149 -8.64 1.32 10.12
C GLY A 149 -7.48 0.33 10.06
N TRP A 150 -6.83 0.05 11.16
CA TRP A 150 -5.63 -0.76 11.29
C TRP A 150 -5.84 -1.91 12.28
N THR A 151 -4.97 -2.94 12.22
CA THR A 151 -5.02 -4.03 13.19
C THR A 151 -3.61 -4.43 13.64
N ASP A 152 -3.52 -5.26 14.69
CA ASP A 152 -2.26 -5.78 15.20
C ASP A 152 -1.72 -6.91 14.34
N MET A 153 -0.40 -7.13 14.40
CA MET A 153 0.27 -8.32 13.89
C MET A 153 1.55 -8.60 14.67
N GLY A 154 2.73 -8.46 14.06
CA GLY A 154 4.01 -8.88 14.63
C GLY A 154 4.97 -7.74 15.01
N ALA A 155 4.51 -6.48 14.99
CA ALA A 155 5.37 -5.33 15.29
C ALA A 155 4.57 -4.12 15.78
N ILE A 156 5.29 -3.11 16.31
CA ILE A 156 4.74 -1.77 16.48
C ILE A 156 5.11 -0.95 15.24
N PRO A 157 4.13 -0.36 14.52
CA PRO A 157 4.46 0.44 13.36
C PRO A 157 5.20 1.72 13.74
N GLN A 158 6.18 2.11 12.93
CA GLN A 158 6.82 3.42 13.02
C GLN A 158 5.85 4.52 12.58
N MET A 159 5.05 4.25 11.54
CA MET A 159 4.04 5.17 11.02
C MET A 159 2.92 4.41 10.30
N PHE A 160 1.72 4.45 10.85
CA PHE A 160 0.49 4.01 10.19
C PHE A 160 -0.51 5.15 10.26
N ALA A 161 -0.60 5.95 9.19
CA ALA A 161 -1.34 7.19 9.26
C ALA A 161 -2.07 7.56 7.97
N GLU A 162 -3.05 8.43 8.12
CA GLU A 162 -3.85 8.99 7.04
C GLU A 162 -3.79 10.51 7.03
N TYR A 163 -4.02 11.09 5.84
CA TYR A 163 -4.25 12.52 5.68
C TYR A 163 -5.26 12.76 4.56
N ASN A 164 -6.30 13.57 4.85
CA ASN A 164 -7.29 14.01 3.89
C ASN A 164 -8.02 12.86 3.16
N SER A 165 -8.34 11.79 3.89
CA SER A 165 -9.17 10.69 3.37
C SER A 165 -10.60 11.15 3.14
N LYS A 166 -11.21 10.70 2.03
CA LYS A 166 -12.58 11.03 1.61
C LYS A 166 -13.41 9.77 1.41
N ASP A 167 -14.71 9.86 1.62
CA ASP A 167 -15.64 8.83 1.15
C ASP A 167 -15.95 9.02 -0.35
N LYS A 168 -16.74 8.11 -0.91
CA LYS A 168 -17.15 8.15 -2.32
C LYS A 168 -18.00 9.35 -2.70
N GLU A 169 -18.65 9.99 -1.74
CA GLU A 169 -19.41 11.22 -1.90
C GLU A 169 -18.54 12.48 -1.78
N GLY A 170 -17.25 12.34 -1.45
CA GLY A 170 -16.28 13.43 -1.28
C GLY A 170 -16.27 14.06 0.12
N ASN A 171 -17.01 13.51 1.09
CA ASN A 171 -16.98 13.98 2.47
C ASN A 171 -15.68 13.54 3.14
N THR A 172 -15.24 14.34 4.12
CA THR A 172 -14.08 13.97 4.94
C THR A 172 -14.44 12.82 5.87
N VAL A 173 -13.61 11.75 5.84
CA VAL A 173 -13.76 10.61 6.74
C VAL A 173 -13.37 11.00 8.15
N ASP A 174 -14.20 10.60 9.14
CA ASP A 174 -13.85 10.74 10.55
C ASP A 174 -12.78 9.72 10.94
N LEU A 175 -11.60 10.21 11.28
CA LEU A 175 -10.45 9.40 11.68
C LEU A 175 -10.28 9.29 13.21
N SER A 176 -11.24 9.79 14.00
CA SER A 176 -11.14 9.85 15.47
C SER A 176 -11.06 8.48 16.15
N GLN A 177 -11.57 7.43 15.50
CA GLN A 177 -11.54 6.05 16.00
C GLN A 177 -10.37 5.21 15.46
N ARG A 178 -9.47 5.81 14.68
CA ARG A 178 -8.31 5.10 14.14
C ARG A 178 -7.42 4.57 15.25
N LYS A 179 -6.98 3.32 15.08
CA LYS A 179 -6.10 2.64 16.03
C LYS A 179 -4.77 3.38 16.17
N THR A 180 -4.40 3.67 17.41
CA THR A 180 -3.12 4.32 17.77
C THR A 180 -2.25 3.46 18.68
N GLN A 181 -2.82 2.47 19.34
CA GLN A 181 -2.09 1.56 20.22
C GLN A 181 -2.01 0.18 19.56
N TYR A 182 -0.81 -0.38 19.50
CA TYR A 182 -0.50 -1.68 18.91
C TYR A 182 0.12 -2.60 19.94
N THR A 183 -0.17 -3.89 19.82
CA THR A 183 0.38 -4.93 20.71
C THR A 183 0.75 -6.17 19.88
N TYR A 184 1.90 -6.76 20.19
CA TYR A 184 2.30 -8.07 19.67
C TYR A 184 3.00 -8.86 20.76
N GLN A 185 3.22 -10.16 20.55
CA GLN A 185 4.02 -11.01 21.44
C GLN A 185 5.44 -11.14 20.86
N ASP A 186 6.45 -10.91 21.69
CA ASP A 186 7.84 -11.15 21.33
C ASP A 186 8.18 -12.64 21.26
N GLU A 187 9.42 -12.98 20.96
CA GLU A 187 9.89 -14.38 20.88
C GLU A 187 9.77 -15.14 22.21
N GLN A 188 9.66 -14.45 23.32
CA GLN A 188 9.46 -15.01 24.67
C GLN A 188 8.00 -14.97 25.12
N GLU A 189 7.06 -14.71 24.18
CA GLU A 189 5.61 -14.60 24.43
C GLU A 189 5.22 -13.44 25.39
N ASN A 190 6.10 -12.46 25.59
CA ASN A 190 5.74 -11.29 26.38
C ASN A 190 4.99 -10.26 25.50
N PRO A 191 3.94 -9.62 26.06
CA PRO A 191 3.25 -8.58 25.33
C PRO A 191 4.11 -7.31 25.20
N VAL A 192 4.33 -6.86 23.98
CA VAL A 192 4.98 -5.60 23.64
C VAL A 192 3.92 -4.63 23.14
N THR A 193 3.81 -3.48 23.78
CA THR A 193 2.82 -2.45 23.42
C THR A 193 3.51 -1.16 23.07
N GLY A 194 3.00 -0.48 22.03
CA GLY A 194 3.50 0.82 21.59
C GLY A 194 2.40 1.67 20.97
N ILE A 195 2.74 2.94 20.75
CA ILE A 195 1.81 3.93 20.18
C ILE A 195 2.34 4.39 18.83
N CYS A 196 1.43 4.54 17.89
CA CYS A 196 1.69 5.11 16.57
C CYS A 196 0.63 6.15 16.25
N GLN A 197 1.04 7.27 15.68
CA GLN A 197 0.15 8.32 15.18
C GLN A 197 -0.69 7.78 14.01
N ALA A 198 -2.00 8.06 14.03
CA ALA A 198 -2.92 7.60 12.99
C ALA A 198 -3.34 8.71 12.01
N VAL A 199 -3.11 9.97 12.33
CA VAL A 199 -3.49 11.13 11.52
C VAL A 199 -2.30 12.08 11.38
N LEU A 200 -1.96 12.43 10.15
CA LEU A 200 -0.91 13.42 9.87
C LEU A 200 -1.47 14.84 9.88
N THR A 201 -0.66 15.78 10.32
CA THR A 201 -0.86 17.20 10.04
C THR A 201 -0.56 17.51 8.57
N ALA A 202 -1.04 18.65 8.06
CA ALA A 202 -0.73 19.10 6.70
C ALA A 202 0.79 19.24 6.46
N GLY A 203 1.53 19.72 7.46
CA GLY A 203 2.99 19.87 7.37
C GLY A 203 3.74 18.53 7.31
N GLU A 204 3.26 17.51 8.02
CA GLU A 204 3.81 16.15 7.94
C GLU A 204 3.48 15.51 6.60
N ALA A 205 2.22 15.59 6.16
CA ALA A 205 1.76 15.04 4.89
C ALA A 205 2.51 15.64 3.69
N ALA A 206 2.82 16.94 3.72
CA ALA A 206 3.56 17.63 2.67
C ALA A 206 4.99 17.10 2.45
N ARG A 207 5.52 16.27 3.34
CA ARG A 207 6.85 15.65 3.18
C ARG A 207 6.82 14.41 2.30
N TYR A 208 5.67 13.74 2.15
CA TYR A 208 5.51 12.50 1.38
C TYR A 208 5.22 12.81 -0.09
N THR A 209 6.18 13.39 -0.80
CA THR A 209 6.05 13.77 -2.20
C THR A 209 6.75 12.78 -3.12
N TYR A 210 6.37 12.78 -4.39
CA TYR A 210 7.07 12.02 -5.42
C TYR A 210 8.57 12.35 -5.46
N GLU A 211 8.92 13.62 -5.35
CA GLU A 211 10.31 14.10 -5.33
C GLU A 211 11.09 13.51 -4.17
N ASN A 212 10.51 13.49 -2.99
CA ASN A 212 11.17 13.01 -1.79
C ASN A 212 11.27 11.47 -1.76
N VAL A 213 10.22 10.77 -2.15
CA VAL A 213 10.16 9.30 -2.03
C VAL A 213 10.85 8.60 -3.20
N VAL A 214 10.67 9.12 -4.42
CA VAL A 214 11.11 8.46 -5.66
C VAL A 214 12.41 9.04 -6.19
N ARG A 215 12.52 10.37 -6.23
CA ARG A 215 13.66 11.06 -6.89
C ARG A 215 14.80 11.40 -5.97
N GLU A 216 14.63 11.25 -4.66
CA GLU A 216 15.67 11.61 -3.70
C GLU A 216 16.97 10.82 -3.96
N GLY A 217 18.07 11.56 -4.06
CA GLY A 217 19.41 11.01 -4.12
C GLY A 217 19.96 10.71 -5.52
N ASP A 218 19.13 10.74 -6.57
CA ASP A 218 19.59 10.55 -7.93
C ASP A 218 18.63 11.12 -9.00
N ASN A 219 18.93 10.86 -10.27
CA ASN A 219 18.16 11.37 -11.41
C ASN A 219 17.06 10.40 -11.89
N TRP A 220 16.69 9.39 -11.09
CA TRP A 220 15.66 8.46 -11.49
C TRP A 220 14.28 9.14 -11.48
N ASP A 221 13.67 9.26 -12.64
CA ASP A 221 12.39 9.93 -12.84
C ASP A 221 11.49 9.08 -13.75
N PRO A 222 10.80 8.07 -13.18
CA PRO A 222 9.94 7.17 -13.97
C PRO A 222 8.78 7.90 -14.66
N LYS A 223 8.23 8.96 -14.09
CA LYS A 223 7.16 9.75 -14.74
C LYS A 223 7.57 10.27 -16.10
N LYS A 224 8.80 10.77 -16.21
CA LYS A 224 9.32 11.30 -17.47
C LYS A 224 9.36 10.25 -18.59
N TYR A 225 9.65 9.01 -18.26
CA TYR A 225 9.67 7.93 -19.25
C TYR A 225 8.26 7.49 -19.63
N MET A 226 7.31 7.46 -18.68
CA MET A 226 5.90 7.13 -18.92
C MET A 226 5.24 8.18 -19.82
N GLU A 227 5.49 9.48 -19.60
CA GLU A 227 4.99 10.56 -20.46
C GLU A 227 5.52 10.45 -21.89
N GLN A 228 6.79 10.08 -22.07
CA GLN A 228 7.40 9.89 -23.40
C GLN A 228 6.79 8.70 -24.16
N ILE A 229 6.46 7.62 -23.47
CA ILE A 229 5.84 6.43 -24.08
C ILE A 229 4.38 6.72 -24.45
N SER A 230 3.70 7.53 -23.68
CA SER A 230 2.29 7.89 -23.90
C SER A 230 2.09 8.97 -24.98
N ALA A 231 3.14 9.59 -25.47
CA ALA A 231 3.04 10.60 -26.53
C ALA A 231 2.63 9.95 -27.86
N PRO A 232 1.63 10.50 -28.59
CA PRO A 232 1.10 9.91 -29.84
C PRO A 232 2.14 9.61 -30.91
N GLU A 233 3.22 10.34 -30.94
CA GLU A 233 4.36 10.18 -31.86
C GLU A 233 5.18 8.89 -31.59
N ASN A 234 5.10 8.32 -30.40
CA ASN A 234 5.80 7.09 -30.02
C ASN A 234 4.98 5.81 -30.24
N LEU A 235 3.69 5.93 -30.58
CA LEU A 235 2.80 4.81 -30.88
C LEU A 235 2.91 4.30 -32.34
N LYS A 236 3.77 4.90 -33.15
CA LYS A 236 3.99 4.57 -34.57
C LYS A 236 5.22 3.67 -34.83
N ARG A 237 5.68 2.93 -33.83
CA ARG A 237 6.79 1.96 -34.00
C ARG A 237 6.32 0.53 -33.78
#